data_09ad9ade6cbf0888ed28f0033d56aaf9
#
_entry.id   09ad9ade6cbf0888ed28f0033d56aaf9
#
_cell.length_a   1.000
_cell.length_b   1.000
_cell.length_c   1.000
_cell.angle_alpha   90.00
_cell.angle_beta   90.00
_cell.angle_gamma   90.00
#
_symmetry.space_group_name_H-M   'P 1'
#
loop_
_entity.id
_entity.type
_entity.pdbx_description
1 polymer ?
#
loop_
_entity_poly.entity_id
_entity_poly.type
_entity_poly.pdbx_seq_one_letter_code
_entity_poly.pdbx_strand_id
1 'polypeptide(L)'
;MAEAAKIVLEKTDCDCIDINGGCPVPKITKTGAGSVLTKEPERLFSIVKAVKESSIEYTSLHPERGNVPVTIKIRSGWDSSNITWKECADAALKAGADAITIHARTKAQGYSGKADWEIQKRLVEFVAKKIPVFGSGDAFNPETAKLMLEQTGVDAVMFARGAMGDPFLFRRTKQFLTEGKYETETPKERLEAGLRELKMNVAEHGEKAACMLMRKKFCAYSSGIKGGARLREQIVNSRSIKDYEELFKQFL
;
A
#
# COMPACT_ATOMS: atom_id res chain seq x y z
N MET A 1 -0.04 -20.38 -7.45
CA MET A 1 -0.67 -19.05 -7.53
C MET A 1 -1.99 -19.10 -8.30
N ALA A 2 -2.10 -19.85 -9.41
CA ALA A 2 -3.38 -20.03 -10.11
C ALA A 2 -4.52 -20.48 -9.18
N GLU A 3 -4.31 -21.56 -8.44
CA GLU A 3 -5.30 -22.09 -7.49
C GLU A 3 -5.67 -21.05 -6.41
N ALA A 4 -4.69 -20.32 -5.88
CA ALA A 4 -4.96 -19.25 -4.92
C ALA A 4 -5.80 -18.11 -5.53
N ALA A 5 -5.56 -17.77 -6.80
CA ALA A 5 -6.36 -16.77 -7.51
C ALA A 5 -7.81 -17.25 -7.70
N LYS A 6 -8.01 -18.50 -8.10
CA LYS A 6 -9.35 -19.11 -8.21
C LYS A 6 -10.12 -19.05 -6.89
N ILE A 7 -9.47 -19.46 -5.79
CA ILE A 7 -10.08 -19.41 -4.45
C ILE A 7 -10.48 -17.97 -4.06
N VAL A 8 -9.62 -16.99 -4.33
CA VAL A 8 -9.93 -15.58 -4.03
C VAL A 8 -11.12 -15.10 -4.86
N LEU A 9 -11.11 -15.35 -6.17
CA LEU A 9 -12.17 -14.94 -7.08
C LEU A 9 -13.53 -15.57 -6.72
N GLU A 10 -13.54 -16.83 -6.32
CA GLU A 10 -14.75 -17.56 -5.94
C GLU A 10 -15.30 -17.15 -4.56
N LYS A 11 -14.42 -16.78 -3.63
CA LYS A 11 -14.81 -16.53 -2.23
C LYS A 11 -14.92 -15.07 -1.86
N THR A 12 -14.54 -14.14 -2.74
CA THR A 12 -14.56 -12.71 -2.46
C THR A 12 -15.09 -11.93 -3.65
N ASP A 13 -15.62 -10.74 -3.38
CA ASP A 13 -16.03 -9.77 -4.40
C ASP A 13 -14.89 -8.79 -4.75
N CYS A 14 -13.65 -9.29 -4.85
CA CYS A 14 -12.52 -8.41 -5.14
C CYS A 14 -12.61 -7.84 -6.56
N ASP A 15 -12.28 -6.54 -6.67
CA ASP A 15 -12.25 -5.81 -7.95
C ASP A 15 -10.87 -5.90 -8.63
N CYS A 16 -9.86 -6.43 -7.95
CA CYS A 16 -8.49 -6.54 -8.47
C CYS A 16 -7.68 -7.56 -7.66
N ILE A 17 -6.78 -8.29 -8.32
CA ILE A 17 -5.77 -9.12 -7.66
C ILE A 17 -4.41 -8.45 -7.79
N ASP A 18 -3.79 -8.03 -6.67
CA ASP A 18 -2.43 -7.49 -6.67
C ASP A 18 -1.40 -8.51 -6.17
N ILE A 19 -0.39 -8.78 -6.98
CA ILE A 19 0.67 -9.75 -6.67
C ILE A 19 1.80 -9.05 -5.92
N ASN A 20 2.14 -9.57 -4.74
CA ASN A 20 3.23 -9.04 -3.94
C ASN A 20 4.60 -9.53 -4.44
N GLY A 21 5.26 -8.71 -5.26
CA GLY A 21 6.65 -8.90 -5.72
C GLY A 21 7.66 -8.00 -4.98
N GLY A 22 7.29 -7.36 -3.85
CA GLY A 22 8.15 -6.33 -3.23
C GLY A 22 8.38 -6.44 -1.72
N CYS A 23 7.71 -7.33 -0.98
CA CYS A 23 7.87 -7.43 0.47
C CYS A 23 9.31 -7.85 0.86
N PRO A 24 10.05 -7.04 1.65
CA PRO A 24 11.43 -7.33 2.00
C PRO A 24 11.60 -8.15 3.28
N VAL A 25 10.48 -8.43 3.99
CA VAL A 25 10.50 -9.03 5.33
C VAL A 25 11.05 -10.45 5.28
N PRO A 26 12.00 -10.83 6.17
CA PRO A 26 12.62 -12.16 6.17
C PRO A 26 11.63 -13.33 6.21
N LYS A 27 10.52 -13.18 6.96
CA LYS A 27 9.47 -14.21 7.02
C LYS A 27 8.88 -14.53 5.64
N ILE A 28 8.77 -13.53 4.76
CA ILE A 28 8.24 -13.68 3.39
C ILE A 28 9.35 -14.12 2.44
N THR A 29 10.52 -13.48 2.50
CA THR A 29 11.61 -13.79 1.56
C THR A 29 12.18 -15.19 1.75
N LYS A 30 12.16 -15.74 2.97
CA LYS A 30 12.57 -17.14 3.25
C LYS A 30 11.66 -18.17 2.56
N THR A 31 10.43 -17.86 2.22
CA THR A 31 9.52 -18.74 1.46
C THR A 31 9.66 -18.59 -0.06
N GLY A 32 10.61 -17.78 -0.52
CA GLY A 32 10.79 -17.50 -1.95
C GLY A 32 9.77 -16.50 -2.52
N ALA A 33 9.02 -15.79 -1.66
CA ALA A 33 7.99 -14.83 -2.07
C ALA A 33 8.44 -13.36 -1.91
N GLY A 34 7.57 -12.44 -2.28
CA GLY A 34 7.83 -11.00 -2.15
C GLY A 34 9.02 -10.55 -3.01
N SER A 35 9.95 -9.81 -2.40
CA SER A 35 11.09 -9.23 -3.13
C SER A 35 12.09 -10.27 -3.68
N VAL A 36 11.99 -11.56 -3.36
CA VAL A 36 12.77 -12.61 -4.03
C VAL A 36 12.46 -12.63 -5.52
N LEU A 37 11.23 -12.36 -5.91
CA LEU A 37 10.81 -12.31 -7.31
C LEU A 37 11.60 -11.27 -8.13
N THR A 38 12.18 -10.26 -7.49
CA THR A 38 13.05 -9.31 -8.20
C THR A 38 14.35 -9.93 -8.71
N LYS A 39 14.77 -11.08 -8.16
CA LYS A 39 15.93 -11.85 -8.61
C LYS A 39 15.59 -12.88 -9.69
N GLU A 40 14.30 -13.16 -9.86
CA GLU A 40 13.79 -14.28 -10.67
C GLU A 40 12.70 -13.79 -11.64
N PRO A 41 13.00 -12.92 -12.64
CA PRO A 41 11.99 -12.36 -13.55
C PRO A 41 11.20 -13.45 -14.31
N GLU A 42 11.80 -14.57 -14.65
CA GLU A 42 11.13 -15.71 -15.30
C GLU A 42 10.07 -16.34 -14.39
N ARG A 43 10.38 -16.47 -13.10
CA ARG A 43 9.40 -16.93 -12.11
C ARG A 43 8.30 -15.89 -11.88
N LEU A 44 8.63 -14.61 -11.86
CA LEU A 44 7.67 -13.52 -11.80
C LEU A 44 6.71 -13.60 -13.00
N PHE A 45 7.25 -13.76 -14.23
CA PHE A 45 6.44 -13.98 -15.43
C PHE A 45 5.46 -15.15 -15.26
N SER A 46 5.96 -16.32 -14.82
CA SER A 46 5.14 -17.53 -14.67
C SER A 46 4.02 -17.33 -13.64
N ILE A 47 4.29 -16.60 -12.54
CA ILE A 47 3.30 -16.31 -11.50
C ILE A 47 2.22 -15.34 -12.04
N VAL A 48 2.63 -14.22 -12.64
CA VAL A 48 1.68 -13.23 -13.18
C VAL A 48 0.81 -13.86 -14.26
N LYS A 49 1.41 -14.61 -15.18
CA LYS A 49 0.70 -15.32 -16.25
C LYS A 49 -0.36 -16.29 -15.69
N ALA A 50 0.03 -17.12 -14.74
CA ALA A 50 -0.89 -18.10 -14.13
C ALA A 50 -2.07 -17.44 -13.39
N VAL A 51 -1.85 -16.30 -12.72
CA VAL A 51 -2.92 -15.55 -12.06
C VAL A 51 -3.81 -14.85 -13.10
N LYS A 52 -3.21 -14.30 -14.16
CA LYS A 52 -3.96 -13.64 -15.24
C LYS A 52 -4.85 -14.63 -16.00
N GLU A 53 -4.33 -15.80 -16.34
CA GLU A 53 -5.10 -16.87 -16.98
C GLU A 53 -6.29 -17.31 -16.11
N SER A 54 -6.08 -17.43 -14.77
CA SER A 54 -7.17 -17.76 -13.84
C SER A 54 -8.22 -16.65 -13.77
N SER A 55 -7.81 -15.37 -13.81
CA SER A 55 -8.75 -14.25 -13.86
C SER A 55 -9.57 -14.24 -15.16
N ILE A 56 -8.94 -14.48 -16.30
CA ILE A 56 -9.64 -14.56 -17.60
C ILE A 56 -10.62 -15.73 -17.62
N GLU A 57 -10.21 -16.91 -17.15
CA GLU A 57 -11.09 -18.08 -17.05
C GLU A 57 -12.30 -17.78 -16.17
N TYR A 58 -12.08 -17.21 -14.98
CA TYR A 58 -13.15 -16.85 -14.06
C TYR A 58 -14.13 -15.83 -14.68
N THR A 59 -13.62 -14.77 -15.31
CA THR A 59 -14.46 -13.76 -15.98
C THR A 59 -15.29 -14.35 -17.11
N SER A 60 -14.75 -15.33 -17.85
CA SER A 60 -15.50 -16.01 -18.92
C SER A 60 -16.67 -16.84 -18.39
N LEU A 61 -16.55 -17.37 -17.17
CA LEU A 61 -17.61 -18.13 -16.49
C LEU A 61 -18.59 -17.23 -15.73
N HIS A 62 -18.17 -16.01 -15.37
CA HIS A 62 -18.89 -15.02 -14.58
C HIS A 62 -18.93 -13.65 -15.26
N PRO A 63 -19.57 -13.51 -16.44
CA PRO A 63 -19.57 -12.27 -17.22
C PRO A 63 -20.19 -11.08 -16.48
N GLU A 64 -21.07 -11.31 -15.51
CA GLU A 64 -21.66 -10.30 -14.64
C GLU A 64 -20.62 -9.61 -13.72
N ARG A 65 -19.49 -10.26 -13.45
CA ARG A 65 -18.39 -9.71 -12.62
C ARG A 65 -17.51 -8.72 -13.39
N GLY A 66 -17.57 -8.74 -14.71
CA GLY A 66 -16.66 -7.99 -15.54
C GLY A 66 -15.21 -8.47 -15.43
N ASN A 67 -14.30 -7.73 -16.03
CA ASN A 67 -12.87 -8.08 -15.98
C ASN A 67 -12.29 -7.76 -14.60
N VAL A 68 -11.66 -8.74 -13.95
CA VAL A 68 -10.90 -8.56 -12.72
C VAL A 68 -9.42 -8.38 -13.07
N PRO A 69 -8.86 -7.15 -13.00
CA PRO A 69 -7.48 -6.90 -13.37
C PRO A 69 -6.50 -7.58 -12.42
N VAL A 70 -5.34 -7.94 -12.99
CA VAL A 70 -4.21 -8.51 -12.24
C VAL A 70 -3.04 -7.55 -12.28
N THR A 71 -2.66 -7.02 -11.12
CA THR A 71 -1.55 -6.09 -10.97
C THR A 71 -0.40 -6.71 -10.22
N ILE A 72 0.77 -6.07 -10.27
CA ILE A 72 1.91 -6.50 -9.49
C ILE A 72 2.62 -5.32 -8.85
N LYS A 73 3.01 -5.48 -7.57
CA LYS A 73 3.84 -4.51 -6.88
C LYS A 73 5.25 -5.04 -6.67
N ILE A 74 6.25 -4.32 -7.23
CA ILE A 74 7.67 -4.68 -7.20
C ILE A 74 8.54 -3.66 -6.45
N ARG A 75 9.81 -4.01 -6.22
CA ARG A 75 10.90 -3.11 -5.83
C ARG A 75 11.87 -2.90 -7.00
N SER A 76 12.81 -1.93 -6.84
CA SER A 76 13.83 -1.66 -7.86
C SER A 76 14.82 -2.81 -8.07
N GLY A 77 14.94 -3.74 -7.12
CA GLY A 77 15.83 -4.88 -7.17
C GLY A 77 16.11 -5.45 -5.79
N TRP A 78 17.09 -6.38 -5.71
CA TRP A 78 17.47 -7.00 -4.45
C TRP A 78 18.41 -6.12 -3.61
N ASP A 79 19.47 -5.61 -4.22
CA ASP A 79 20.49 -4.71 -3.65
C ASP A 79 21.05 -3.79 -4.73
N SER A 80 22.04 -2.97 -4.39
CA SER A 80 22.65 -2.00 -5.32
C SER A 80 23.35 -2.65 -6.52
N SER A 81 23.78 -3.90 -6.40
CA SER A 81 24.42 -4.66 -7.48
C SER A 81 23.41 -5.43 -8.35
N ASN A 82 22.16 -5.54 -7.88
CA ASN A 82 21.10 -6.31 -8.52
C ASN A 82 19.84 -5.44 -8.66
N ILE A 83 19.91 -4.46 -9.56
CA ILE A 83 18.82 -3.55 -9.93
C ILE A 83 18.10 -4.15 -11.15
N THR A 84 16.95 -4.74 -10.94
CA THR A 84 16.25 -5.61 -11.91
C THR A 84 14.81 -5.17 -12.19
N TRP A 85 14.47 -3.92 -11.88
CA TRP A 85 13.12 -3.42 -12.10
C TRP A 85 12.69 -3.53 -13.57
N LYS A 86 13.63 -3.36 -14.52
CA LYS A 86 13.35 -3.39 -15.96
C LYS A 86 12.97 -4.79 -16.42
N GLU A 87 13.77 -5.79 -16.04
CA GLU A 87 13.54 -7.20 -16.33
C GLU A 87 12.22 -7.69 -15.70
N CYS A 88 11.93 -7.27 -14.47
CA CYS A 88 10.68 -7.57 -13.80
C CYS A 88 9.48 -6.92 -14.50
N ALA A 89 9.60 -5.68 -14.95
CA ALA A 89 8.55 -4.97 -15.67
C ALA A 89 8.30 -5.60 -17.04
N ASP A 90 9.34 -5.97 -17.78
CA ASP A 90 9.21 -6.68 -19.05
C ASP A 90 8.51 -8.03 -18.88
N ALA A 91 8.90 -8.79 -17.85
CA ALA A 91 8.26 -10.04 -17.49
C ALA A 91 6.77 -9.85 -17.15
N ALA A 92 6.43 -8.83 -16.36
CA ALA A 92 5.06 -8.51 -15.99
C ALA A 92 4.20 -8.12 -17.22
N LEU A 93 4.74 -7.25 -18.10
CA LEU A 93 4.09 -6.86 -19.35
C LEU A 93 3.81 -8.06 -20.25
N LYS A 94 4.80 -8.91 -20.48
CA LYS A 94 4.68 -10.11 -21.31
C LYS A 94 3.71 -11.14 -20.73
N ALA A 95 3.58 -11.18 -19.41
CA ALA A 95 2.64 -12.05 -18.70
C ALA A 95 1.20 -11.51 -18.68
N GLY A 96 0.97 -10.29 -19.17
CA GLY A 96 -0.36 -9.67 -19.26
C GLY A 96 -0.82 -8.98 -17.97
N ALA A 97 0.10 -8.45 -17.16
CA ALA A 97 -0.27 -7.59 -16.03
C ALA A 97 -1.04 -6.35 -16.50
N ASP A 98 -2.07 -5.95 -15.76
CA ASP A 98 -2.91 -4.80 -16.07
C ASP A 98 -2.37 -3.49 -15.48
N ALA A 99 -1.49 -3.54 -14.48
CA ALA A 99 -0.74 -2.40 -13.95
C ALA A 99 0.51 -2.86 -13.19
N ILE A 100 1.48 -1.95 -13.05
CA ILE A 100 2.69 -2.18 -12.24
C ILE A 100 2.80 -1.07 -11.21
N THR A 101 2.92 -1.45 -9.92
CA THR A 101 3.33 -0.54 -8.87
C THR A 101 4.81 -0.72 -8.56
N ILE A 102 5.58 0.36 -8.50
CA ILE A 102 6.99 0.29 -8.10
C ILE A 102 7.28 1.06 -6.82
N HIS A 103 7.87 0.38 -5.84
CA HIS A 103 8.56 1.03 -4.74
C HIS A 103 10.04 1.13 -5.10
N ALA A 104 10.49 2.34 -5.42
CA ALA A 104 11.83 2.59 -5.95
C ALA A 104 12.93 2.57 -4.87
N ARG A 105 12.98 1.49 -4.11
CA ARG A 105 14.04 1.05 -3.21
C ARG A 105 14.33 -0.41 -3.45
N THR A 106 15.59 -0.82 -3.23
CA THR A 106 15.94 -2.24 -3.24
C THR A 106 15.41 -2.95 -1.98
N LYS A 107 15.41 -4.28 -1.99
CA LYS A 107 15.10 -5.08 -0.80
C LYS A 107 16.09 -4.80 0.33
N ALA A 108 17.38 -4.67 0.02
CA ALA A 108 18.43 -4.42 1.02
C ALA A 108 18.26 -3.05 1.70
N GLN A 109 17.84 -2.02 0.96
CA GLN A 109 17.56 -0.70 1.54
C GLN A 109 16.40 -0.74 2.55
N GLY A 110 15.44 -1.65 2.42
CA GLY A 110 14.25 -1.64 3.26
C GLY A 110 13.52 -0.30 3.19
N TYR A 111 13.76 0.57 4.18
CA TYR A 111 13.25 1.95 4.24
C TYR A 111 14.36 2.99 4.39
N SER A 112 15.64 2.58 4.36
CA SER A 112 16.79 3.48 4.49
C SER A 112 16.96 4.37 3.27
N GLY A 113 17.54 5.55 3.48
CA GLY A 113 17.78 6.54 2.42
C GLY A 113 16.49 7.06 1.80
N LYS A 114 16.55 7.50 0.56
CA LYS A 114 15.41 7.98 -0.24
C LYS A 114 15.01 6.96 -1.30
N ALA A 115 13.74 6.93 -1.67
CA ALA A 115 13.29 6.21 -2.86
C ALA A 115 13.83 6.92 -4.10
N ASP A 116 14.35 6.16 -5.05
CA ASP A 116 14.91 6.69 -6.28
C ASP A 116 13.81 6.92 -7.32
N TRP A 117 13.24 8.12 -7.34
CA TRP A 117 12.15 8.47 -8.26
C TRP A 117 12.59 8.48 -9.73
N GLU A 118 13.87 8.57 -10.03
CA GLU A 118 14.36 8.42 -11.41
C GLU A 118 14.09 7.02 -11.96
N ILE A 119 14.13 6.00 -11.10
CA ILE A 119 13.73 4.63 -11.49
C ILE A 119 12.22 4.59 -11.84
N GLN A 120 11.38 5.33 -11.12
CA GLN A 120 9.94 5.39 -11.45
C GLN A 120 9.73 6.03 -12.82
N LYS A 121 10.38 7.15 -13.09
CA LYS A 121 10.35 7.84 -14.38
C LYS A 121 10.79 6.93 -15.52
N ARG A 122 11.93 6.27 -15.36
CA ARG A 122 12.45 5.30 -16.35
C ARG A 122 11.52 4.11 -16.57
N LEU A 123 10.79 3.67 -15.53
CA LEU A 123 9.78 2.63 -15.68
C LEU A 123 8.59 3.13 -16.51
N VAL A 124 8.11 4.35 -16.27
CA VAL A 124 7.04 4.96 -17.07
C VAL A 124 7.44 5.04 -18.54
N GLU A 125 8.66 5.51 -18.83
CA GLU A 125 9.22 5.57 -20.18
C GLU A 125 9.31 4.17 -20.82
N PHE A 126 9.76 3.17 -20.07
CA PHE A 126 9.89 1.79 -20.54
C PHE A 126 8.51 1.15 -20.84
N VAL A 127 7.54 1.35 -19.98
CA VAL A 127 6.17 0.82 -20.16
C VAL A 127 5.46 1.50 -21.32
N ALA A 128 5.82 2.76 -21.62
CA ALA A 128 5.34 3.55 -22.76
C ALA A 128 3.81 3.55 -22.89
N LYS A 129 3.11 3.76 -21.79
CA LYS A 129 1.62 3.80 -21.68
C LYS A 129 0.87 2.52 -22.10
N LYS A 130 1.55 1.39 -22.19
CA LYS A 130 0.89 0.10 -22.47
C LYS A 130 -0.06 -0.32 -21.35
N ILE A 131 0.34 -0.06 -20.09
CA ILE A 131 -0.45 -0.26 -18.88
C ILE A 131 -0.14 0.87 -17.89
N PRO A 132 -1.02 1.14 -16.91
CA PRO A 132 -0.74 2.10 -15.84
C PRO A 132 0.49 1.72 -15.00
N VAL A 133 1.24 2.76 -14.58
CA VAL A 133 2.36 2.65 -13.65
C VAL A 133 2.05 3.45 -12.40
N PHE A 134 2.10 2.82 -11.23
CA PHE A 134 1.87 3.49 -9.95
C PHE A 134 3.18 3.65 -9.18
N GLY A 135 3.44 4.88 -8.71
CA GLY A 135 4.61 5.22 -7.92
C GLY A 135 4.38 5.00 -6.42
N SER A 136 5.37 4.45 -5.74
CA SER A 136 5.36 4.30 -4.28
C SER A 136 6.73 4.61 -3.69
N GLY A 137 6.75 5.09 -2.45
CA GLY A 137 7.98 5.44 -1.74
C GLY A 137 8.13 6.94 -1.52
N ASP A 138 8.21 7.31 -0.24
CA ASP A 138 8.39 8.69 0.26
C ASP A 138 7.27 9.68 -0.09
N ALA A 139 6.10 9.20 -0.45
CA ALA A 139 4.87 9.99 -0.51
C ALA A 139 4.23 10.00 0.90
N PHE A 140 4.29 11.13 1.60
CA PHE A 140 3.80 11.28 2.97
C PHE A 140 2.72 12.36 3.12
N ASN A 141 2.55 13.23 2.14
CA ASN A 141 1.60 14.32 2.13
C ASN A 141 1.14 14.64 0.70
N PRO A 142 0.12 15.48 0.52
CA PRO A 142 -0.38 15.87 -0.81
C PRO A 142 0.69 16.46 -1.72
N GLU A 143 1.60 17.28 -1.18
CA GLU A 143 2.66 17.95 -1.93
C GLU A 143 3.64 16.94 -2.51
N THR A 144 4.10 15.97 -1.70
CA THR A 144 5.01 14.93 -2.19
C THR A 144 4.34 13.98 -3.18
N ALA A 145 3.02 13.75 -3.06
CA ALA A 145 2.28 12.99 -4.05
C ALA A 145 2.22 13.73 -5.40
N LYS A 146 1.92 15.04 -5.37
CA LYS A 146 1.94 15.91 -6.57
C LYS A 146 3.31 15.93 -7.22
N LEU A 147 4.36 16.14 -6.42
CA LEU A 147 5.75 16.12 -6.93
C LEU A 147 6.11 14.78 -7.59
N MET A 148 5.70 13.65 -7.00
CA MET A 148 5.92 12.35 -7.61
C MET A 148 5.25 12.23 -8.98
N LEU A 149 3.98 12.61 -9.09
CA LEU A 149 3.25 12.62 -10.37
C LEU A 149 3.96 13.49 -11.43
N GLU A 150 4.36 14.71 -11.05
CA GLU A 150 4.98 15.68 -11.96
C GLU A 150 6.40 15.28 -12.39
N GLN A 151 7.21 14.75 -11.47
CA GLN A 151 8.61 14.43 -11.74
C GLN A 151 8.81 13.08 -12.43
N THR A 152 7.92 12.12 -12.16
CA THR A 152 8.10 10.76 -12.66
C THR A 152 7.13 10.38 -13.79
N GLY A 153 6.02 11.09 -13.91
CA GLY A 153 4.97 10.78 -14.88
C GLY A 153 4.16 9.51 -14.56
N VAL A 154 4.24 8.98 -13.32
CA VAL A 154 3.39 7.86 -12.91
C VAL A 154 1.91 8.24 -12.95
N ASP A 155 1.06 7.27 -13.27
CA ASP A 155 -0.38 7.50 -13.44
C ASP A 155 -1.11 7.67 -12.10
N ALA A 156 -0.56 7.11 -11.02
CA ALA A 156 -1.08 7.26 -9.67
C ALA A 156 0.01 7.08 -8.60
N VAL A 157 -0.27 7.55 -7.38
CA VAL A 157 0.60 7.41 -6.20
C VAL A 157 -0.01 6.42 -5.22
N MET A 158 0.78 5.41 -4.86
CA MET A 158 0.42 4.46 -3.80
C MET A 158 1.04 4.92 -2.47
N PHE A 159 0.19 5.39 -1.57
CA PHE A 159 0.60 5.67 -0.20
C PHE A 159 0.81 4.37 0.59
N ALA A 160 1.78 4.40 1.50
CA ALA A 160 2.03 3.32 2.46
C ALA A 160 2.13 3.89 3.88
N ARG A 161 3.35 4.18 4.34
CA ARG A 161 3.57 4.73 5.69
C ARG A 161 2.86 6.08 5.93
N GLY A 162 2.70 6.90 4.90
CA GLY A 162 2.00 8.19 5.00
C GLY A 162 0.53 8.05 5.38
N ALA A 163 -0.13 6.98 5.00
CA ALA A 163 -1.55 6.74 5.33
C ALA A 163 -1.76 6.06 6.70
N MET A 164 -0.68 5.63 7.38
CA MET A 164 -0.81 4.96 8.68
C MET A 164 -1.26 5.94 9.77
N GLY A 165 -2.50 5.75 10.27
CA GLY A 165 -3.14 6.65 11.22
C GLY A 165 -3.50 8.01 10.63
N ASP A 166 -3.60 8.09 9.31
CA ASP A 166 -4.00 9.27 8.58
C ASP A 166 -4.86 8.88 7.35
N PRO A 167 -6.07 8.37 7.54
CA PRO A 167 -6.95 7.99 6.43
C PRO A 167 -7.40 9.20 5.58
N PHE A 168 -7.26 10.41 6.10
CA PHE A 168 -7.64 11.64 5.43
C PHE A 168 -6.63 12.07 4.35
N LEU A 169 -5.44 11.50 4.34
CA LEU A 169 -4.40 11.80 3.35
C LEU A 169 -4.93 11.67 1.91
N PHE A 170 -5.76 10.67 1.63
CA PHE A 170 -6.35 10.47 0.30
C PHE A 170 -7.27 11.63 -0.11
N ARG A 171 -8.16 12.08 0.80
CA ARG A 171 -9.06 13.21 0.57
C ARG A 171 -8.26 14.49 0.33
N ARG A 172 -7.30 14.79 1.20
CA ARG A 172 -6.44 15.97 1.09
C ARG A 172 -5.64 15.97 -0.19
N THR A 173 -5.10 14.82 -0.58
CA THR A 173 -4.35 14.71 -1.84
C THR A 173 -5.27 14.97 -3.03
N LYS A 174 -6.48 14.39 -3.06
CA LYS A 174 -7.44 14.66 -4.12
C LYS A 174 -7.76 16.17 -4.20
N GLN A 175 -8.10 16.81 -3.08
CA GLN A 175 -8.36 18.26 -3.04
C GLN A 175 -7.17 19.06 -3.54
N PHE A 176 -5.96 18.74 -3.09
CA PHE A 176 -4.75 19.45 -3.50
C PHE A 176 -4.46 19.33 -5.00
N LEU A 177 -4.68 18.17 -5.57
CA LEU A 177 -4.48 17.93 -7.00
C LEU A 177 -5.53 18.65 -7.87
N THR A 178 -6.77 18.81 -7.38
CA THR A 178 -7.86 19.46 -8.12
C THR A 178 -7.95 20.95 -7.90
N GLU A 179 -7.67 21.43 -6.68
CA GLU A 179 -7.93 22.81 -6.25
C GLU A 179 -6.67 23.59 -5.86
N GLY A 180 -5.51 22.94 -5.79
CA GLY A 180 -4.25 23.51 -5.35
C GLY A 180 -4.16 23.79 -3.84
N LYS A 181 -5.18 23.46 -3.08
CA LYS A 181 -5.28 23.61 -1.62
C LYS A 181 -6.08 22.46 -1.02
N TYR A 182 -5.97 22.28 0.27
CA TYR A 182 -6.78 21.29 1.03
C TYR A 182 -7.03 21.76 2.46
N GLU A 183 -8.05 21.21 3.08
CA GLU A 183 -8.38 21.41 4.49
C GLU A 183 -7.77 20.31 5.34
N THR A 184 -7.28 20.69 6.53
CA THR A 184 -6.75 19.74 7.51
C THR A 184 -7.80 19.43 8.57
N GLU A 185 -7.78 18.20 9.03
CA GLU A 185 -8.70 17.71 10.05
C GLU A 185 -8.32 18.26 11.43
N THR A 186 -9.34 18.53 12.21
CA THR A 186 -9.20 18.86 13.62
C THR A 186 -8.66 17.66 14.42
N PRO A 187 -8.02 17.89 15.59
CA PRO A 187 -7.65 16.82 16.51
C PRO A 187 -8.81 15.86 16.83
N LYS A 188 -10.01 16.40 16.97
CA LYS A 188 -11.23 15.66 17.25
C LYS A 188 -11.56 14.66 16.12
N GLU A 189 -11.65 15.14 14.89
CA GLU A 189 -11.93 14.30 13.72
C GLU A 189 -10.92 13.16 13.57
N ARG A 190 -9.65 13.44 13.83
CA ARG A 190 -8.58 12.44 13.76
C ARG A 190 -8.73 11.35 14.83
N LEU A 191 -8.97 11.72 16.09
CA LEU A 191 -9.18 10.75 17.16
C LEU A 191 -10.48 9.96 16.98
N GLU A 192 -11.54 10.59 16.49
CA GLU A 192 -12.80 9.91 16.14
C GLU A 192 -12.60 8.88 15.00
N ALA A 193 -11.78 9.20 13.99
CA ALA A 193 -11.43 8.24 12.95
C ALA A 193 -10.67 7.03 13.53
N GLY A 194 -9.72 7.28 14.46
CA GLY A 194 -9.03 6.22 15.17
C GLY A 194 -9.98 5.35 16.02
N LEU A 195 -10.98 5.94 16.68
CA LEU A 195 -11.99 5.20 17.42
C LEU A 195 -12.88 4.33 16.51
N ARG A 196 -13.23 4.83 15.31
CA ARG A 196 -13.94 4.00 14.32
C ARG A 196 -13.11 2.81 13.90
N GLU A 197 -11.82 3.01 13.62
CA GLU A 197 -10.90 1.92 13.28
C GLU A 197 -10.76 0.93 14.44
N LEU A 198 -10.68 1.39 15.69
CA LEU A 198 -10.67 0.52 16.87
C LEU A 198 -11.94 -0.35 16.92
N LYS A 199 -13.13 0.25 16.76
CA LYS A 199 -14.41 -0.48 16.81
C LYS A 199 -14.50 -1.56 15.72
N MET A 200 -14.00 -1.28 14.50
CA MET A 200 -13.90 -2.27 13.42
C MET A 200 -12.96 -3.42 13.80
N ASN A 201 -11.77 -3.10 14.33
CA ASN A 201 -10.83 -4.13 14.79
C ASN A 201 -11.38 -4.97 15.95
N VAL A 202 -12.18 -4.37 16.85
CA VAL A 202 -12.83 -5.11 17.94
C VAL A 202 -13.84 -6.12 17.41
N ALA A 203 -14.61 -5.75 16.41
CA ALA A 203 -15.57 -6.65 15.77
C ALA A 203 -14.89 -7.87 15.13
N GLU A 204 -13.67 -7.70 14.63
CA GLU A 204 -12.92 -8.76 13.92
C GLU A 204 -12.04 -9.60 14.86
N HIS A 205 -11.37 -8.98 15.83
CA HIS A 205 -10.31 -9.60 16.62
C HIS A 205 -10.60 -9.69 18.12
N GLY A 206 -11.71 -9.11 18.58
CA GLY A 206 -12.03 -8.94 19.99
C GLY A 206 -11.28 -7.75 20.64
N GLU A 207 -11.84 -7.23 21.74
CA GLU A 207 -11.42 -5.94 22.32
C GLU A 207 -9.96 -5.93 22.76
N LYS A 208 -9.50 -6.97 23.45
CA LYS A 208 -8.12 -7.05 23.97
C LYS A 208 -7.08 -6.99 22.85
N ALA A 209 -7.27 -7.76 21.78
CA ALA A 209 -6.35 -7.80 20.64
C ALA A 209 -6.39 -6.48 19.87
N ALA A 210 -7.59 -5.97 19.60
CA ALA A 210 -7.78 -4.70 18.90
C ALA A 210 -7.11 -3.52 19.64
N CYS A 211 -7.29 -3.40 20.96
CA CYS A 211 -6.65 -2.35 21.77
C CYS A 211 -5.12 -2.42 21.68
N MET A 212 -4.54 -3.62 21.68
CA MET A 212 -3.08 -3.78 21.51
C MET A 212 -2.60 -3.36 20.12
N LEU A 213 -3.31 -3.74 19.07
CA LEU A 213 -2.99 -3.39 17.68
C LEU A 213 -3.09 -1.87 17.47
N MET A 214 -4.11 -1.23 18.05
CA MET A 214 -4.38 0.19 17.88
C MET A 214 -3.41 1.13 18.59
N ARG A 215 -2.67 0.69 19.61
CA ARG A 215 -1.70 1.53 20.34
C ARG A 215 -0.76 2.28 19.40
N LYS A 216 -0.13 1.55 18.47
CA LYS A 216 0.79 2.14 17.49
C LYS A 216 0.07 3.09 16.53
N LYS A 217 -1.14 2.72 16.10
CA LYS A 217 -1.95 3.54 15.18
C LYS A 217 -2.42 4.82 15.87
N PHE A 218 -2.87 4.76 17.11
CA PHE A 218 -3.23 5.95 17.88
C PHE A 218 -2.05 6.90 18.15
N CYS A 219 -0.82 6.40 18.25
CA CYS A 219 0.35 7.28 18.25
C CYS A 219 0.44 8.13 16.97
N ALA A 220 0.07 7.58 15.82
CA ALA A 220 0.03 8.34 14.56
C ALA A 220 -1.19 9.28 14.52
N TYR A 221 -2.39 8.83 14.89
CA TYR A 221 -3.60 9.67 14.99
C TYR A 221 -3.42 10.89 15.91
N SER A 222 -2.64 10.74 16.98
CA SER A 222 -2.34 11.79 17.96
C SER A 222 -1.17 12.72 17.58
N SER A 223 -0.55 12.51 16.42
CA SER A 223 0.56 13.36 15.98
C SER A 223 0.11 14.82 15.79
N GLY A 224 0.89 15.78 16.28
CA GLY A 224 0.58 17.21 16.18
C GLY A 224 -0.52 17.72 17.14
N ILE A 225 -1.12 16.87 17.98
CA ILE A 225 -2.09 17.30 18.99
C ILE A 225 -1.35 17.96 20.15
N LYS A 226 -1.85 19.11 20.63
CA LYS A 226 -1.32 19.78 21.84
C LYS A 226 -1.42 18.84 23.03
N GLY A 227 -0.32 18.63 23.76
CA GLY A 227 -0.28 17.62 24.83
C GLY A 227 -0.16 16.17 24.35
N GLY A 228 0.05 15.93 23.06
CA GLY A 228 0.10 14.60 22.45
C GLY A 228 1.16 13.66 23.02
N ALA A 229 2.23 14.17 23.65
CA ALA A 229 3.20 13.32 24.36
C ALA A 229 2.54 12.60 25.55
N ARG A 230 1.83 13.35 26.39
CA ARG A 230 1.05 12.81 27.51
C ARG A 230 -0.08 11.88 27.04
N LEU A 231 -0.76 12.26 25.96
CA LEU A 231 -1.78 11.41 25.35
C LEU A 231 -1.19 10.05 24.92
N ARG A 232 -0.03 10.03 24.24
CA ARG A 232 0.63 8.79 23.81
C ARG A 232 1.08 7.90 24.96
N GLU A 233 1.55 8.49 26.06
CA GLU A 233 1.87 7.75 27.28
C GLU A 233 0.65 7.03 27.86
N GLN A 234 -0.51 7.67 27.87
CA GLN A 234 -1.74 7.08 28.38
C GLN A 234 -2.35 6.05 27.41
N ILE A 235 -2.22 6.24 26.12
CA ILE A 235 -2.64 5.27 25.07
C ILE A 235 -2.04 3.88 25.32
N VAL A 236 -0.78 3.80 25.76
CA VAL A 236 -0.11 2.51 26.01
C VAL A 236 -0.79 1.72 27.13
N ASN A 237 -1.44 2.40 28.07
CA ASN A 237 -2.11 1.80 29.21
C ASN A 237 -3.58 1.46 28.95
N SER A 238 -4.18 1.99 27.89
CA SER A 238 -5.58 1.75 27.52
C SER A 238 -5.79 0.30 27.07
N ARG A 239 -6.84 -0.34 27.56
CA ARG A 239 -7.14 -1.78 27.36
C ARG A 239 -8.54 -2.07 26.84
N SER A 240 -9.43 -1.07 26.85
CA SER A 240 -10.81 -1.16 26.38
C SER A 240 -11.17 0.05 25.51
N ILE A 241 -12.25 -0.06 24.71
CA ILE A 241 -12.82 1.06 23.96
C ILE A 241 -13.13 2.23 24.93
N LYS A 242 -13.70 1.90 26.09
CA LYS A 242 -14.07 2.89 27.10
C LYS A 242 -12.87 3.70 27.60
N ASP A 243 -11.72 3.03 27.83
CA ASP A 243 -10.49 3.71 28.24
C ASP A 243 -10.06 4.74 27.18
N TYR A 244 -10.11 4.38 25.90
CA TYR A 244 -9.77 5.30 24.82
C TYR A 244 -10.77 6.45 24.69
N GLU A 245 -12.07 6.18 24.82
CA GLU A 245 -13.11 7.21 24.75
C GLU A 245 -12.99 8.21 25.91
N GLU A 246 -12.74 7.74 27.13
CA GLU A 246 -12.52 8.61 28.31
C GLU A 246 -11.22 9.40 28.19
N LEU A 247 -10.14 8.77 27.74
CA LEU A 247 -8.86 9.43 27.51
C LEU A 247 -9.00 10.56 26.48
N PHE A 248 -9.64 10.31 25.34
CA PHE A 248 -9.74 11.32 24.28
C PHE A 248 -10.61 12.51 24.66
N LYS A 249 -11.64 12.34 25.50
CA LYS A 249 -12.42 13.45 26.06
C LYS A 249 -11.59 14.48 26.83
N GLN A 250 -10.45 14.06 27.38
CA GLN A 250 -9.56 14.95 28.13
C GLN A 250 -8.68 15.84 27.24
N PHE A 251 -8.58 15.52 25.94
CA PHE A 251 -7.73 16.20 24.97
C PHE A 251 -8.51 16.90 23.84
N LEU A 252 -9.82 16.83 23.88
CA LEU A 252 -10.76 17.47 22.94
C LEU A 252 -11.52 18.61 23.61
#